data_79454a24f876c35f144675329f764540
#
_entry.id   79454a24f876c35f144675329f764540
#
_cell.length_a   1.000
_cell.length_b   1.000
_cell.length_c   1.000
_cell.angle_alpha   90.00
_cell.angle_beta   90.00
_cell.angle_gamma   90.00
#
_symmetry.space_group_name_H-M   'P 1'
#
loop_
_entity.id
_entity.type
_entity.pdbx_description
1 polymer ?
#
loop_
_entity_poly.entity_id
_entity_poly.type
_entity_poly.pdbx_seq_one_letter_code
_entity_poly.pdbx_strand_id
1 'polypeptide(L)'
;MKTTRNLLLLITLISLCACKKDAKEEKATYTAVKNSVTASECLAPANWFTIVNNTRQTPPPNEGPTSVFANNATVTNCDFHQWSWQKFLWLTNEVNGIPFFLTNMIQVNAAGQKLDPSNGIVLTDTAQASSTTDILKTPAVPKSATVYYSIFMDNLLYSTMLKYGPIAKNDPSKIKEMTFPVGSLELKTSWIDASILKDPSSYFVTQGVINGVKTKVALLGMHVVGVVENHPEFVWATFEHENLAPAYDWSKATPTSDAPVTSTVDYPFFNKNSTATVKNITSGNGIYTDVFSLYKYGVPVEKAMKGSFNVQLFMKTSQNGSENLNNIRTINQSVKSQLQGIWNNYFYNGSIWINTAGYNTPQQQAALLNSLSYNLSNSEPGKLTRGSVAAYNITMETYVQAGFSPTSIHQTSVDDLVNCFSCHNTYYNTNNVSPLYFSHVFTGYIQNLQGLNRKQIKQEHVKEIVREFNLRLKLKTK
;
A
#
# COMPACT_ATOMS: atom_id res chain seq x y z
N MET A 1 -72.16 37.13 28.65
CA MET A 1 -71.88 38.51 28.16
C MET A 1 -70.80 38.32 27.09
N LYS A 2 -71.19 38.36 25.81
CA LYS A 2 -70.97 39.43 24.85
C LYS A 2 -69.46 39.76 24.78
N THR A 3 -68.77 39.66 23.68
CA THR A 3 -69.11 40.16 22.33
C THR A 3 -68.18 39.54 21.27
N THR A 4 -68.80 39.16 20.21
CA THR A 4 -68.31 38.99 18.84
C THR A 4 -67.49 40.19 18.34
N ARG A 5 -66.45 39.96 17.52
CA ARG A 5 -66.22 40.82 16.33
C ARG A 5 -65.45 40.13 15.25
N ASN A 6 -66.13 40.02 14.13
CA ASN A 6 -65.63 39.65 12.80
C ASN A 6 -64.51 40.57 12.33
N LEU A 7 -63.54 40.05 11.58
CA LEU A 7 -62.82 40.85 10.61
C LEU A 7 -62.50 40.03 9.37
N LEU A 8 -63.23 40.41 8.38
CA LEU A 8 -63.14 40.33 6.92
C LEU A 8 -62.01 39.47 6.32
N LEU A 9 -62.50 38.49 5.61
CA LEU A 9 -61.83 37.87 4.44
C LEU A 9 -61.62 38.95 3.34
N LEU A 10 -60.35 39.17 2.94
CA LEU A 10 -60.05 39.81 1.71
C LEU A 10 -59.48 38.74 0.77
N ILE A 11 -60.39 38.24 -0.06
CA ILE A 11 -60.05 37.33 -1.18
C ILE A 11 -59.50 38.21 -2.29
N THR A 12 -58.22 38.15 -2.54
CA THR A 12 -57.62 38.61 -3.79
C THR A 12 -57.37 37.41 -4.66
N LEU A 13 -58.26 37.24 -5.64
CA LEU A 13 -58.05 36.38 -6.78
C LEU A 13 -56.84 36.88 -7.54
N ILE A 14 -55.75 36.15 -7.51
CA ILE A 14 -54.69 36.31 -8.48
C ILE A 14 -54.75 35.12 -9.41
N SER A 15 -55.10 35.43 -10.64
CA SER A 15 -55.22 34.56 -11.79
C SER A 15 -53.94 33.72 -11.97
N LEU A 16 -54.13 32.42 -11.95
CA LEU A 16 -53.16 31.42 -12.40
C LEU A 16 -52.99 31.54 -13.92
N CYS A 17 -52.00 32.30 -14.34
CA CYS A 17 -51.40 32.09 -15.65
C CYS A 17 -50.46 30.89 -15.53
N ALA A 18 -50.95 29.76 -15.97
CA ALA A 18 -50.10 28.57 -16.19
C ALA A 18 -49.17 28.83 -17.37
N CYS A 19 -48.00 29.37 -17.10
CA CYS A 19 -46.86 29.21 -18.00
C CYS A 19 -46.22 27.84 -17.69
N LYS A 20 -46.55 26.83 -18.46
CA LYS A 20 -45.70 25.69 -18.68
C LYS A 20 -44.37 26.23 -19.24
N LYS A 21 -43.39 26.47 -18.39
CA LYS A 21 -42.01 26.49 -18.78
C LYS A 21 -41.55 25.04 -18.79
N ASP A 22 -41.37 24.51 -19.98
CA ASP A 22 -40.56 23.33 -20.19
C ASP A 22 -39.21 23.62 -19.54
N ALA A 23 -38.95 22.93 -18.43
CA ALA A 23 -37.62 22.87 -17.88
C ALA A 23 -36.79 22.06 -18.89
N LYS A 24 -36.22 22.77 -19.87
CA LYS A 24 -35.03 22.26 -20.55
C LYS A 24 -34.00 22.06 -19.45
N GLU A 25 -33.70 20.80 -19.15
CA GLU A 25 -32.43 20.46 -18.52
C GLU A 25 -31.32 21.15 -19.32
N GLU A 26 -30.83 22.25 -18.80
CA GLU A 26 -29.52 22.73 -19.17
C GLU A 26 -28.56 21.66 -18.70
N LYS A 27 -28.29 20.69 -19.58
CA LYS A 27 -27.04 19.96 -19.53
C LYS A 27 -25.95 21.03 -19.49
N ALA A 28 -25.39 21.24 -18.31
CA ALA A 28 -24.14 21.93 -18.16
C ALA A 28 -23.13 21.15 -19.02
N THR A 29 -23.01 21.56 -20.26
CA THR A 29 -21.90 21.17 -21.12
C THR A 29 -20.68 21.78 -20.46
N TYR A 30 -20.02 20.98 -19.63
CA TYR A 30 -18.65 21.20 -19.26
C TYR A 30 -17.87 21.16 -20.57
N THR A 31 -17.71 22.30 -21.18
CA THR A 31 -16.69 22.51 -22.19
C THR A 31 -15.37 22.41 -21.41
N ALA A 32 -14.86 21.17 -21.36
CA ALA A 32 -13.48 20.94 -20.99
C ALA A 32 -12.67 21.83 -21.93
N VAL A 33 -12.12 22.90 -21.38
CA VAL A 33 -11.04 23.62 -22.01
C VAL A 33 -9.97 22.58 -22.21
N LYS A 34 -9.91 22.06 -23.43
CA LYS A 34 -8.80 21.25 -23.92
C LYS A 34 -7.57 22.17 -23.98
N ASN A 35 -6.99 22.46 -22.86
CA ASN A 35 -5.56 22.62 -22.80
C ASN A 35 -4.99 21.21 -22.94
N SER A 36 -4.82 20.80 -24.17
CA SER A 36 -4.11 19.58 -24.52
C SER A 36 -2.62 19.76 -24.29
N VAL A 37 -2.20 19.82 -23.05
CA VAL A 37 -1.03 19.06 -22.66
C VAL A 37 -1.55 17.63 -22.71
N THR A 38 -1.26 16.89 -23.75
CA THR A 38 -1.40 15.45 -23.78
C THR A 38 -0.63 14.96 -22.56
N ALA A 39 -1.35 14.62 -21.50
CA ALA A 39 -0.75 13.95 -20.36
C ALA A 39 -0.07 12.72 -20.97
N SER A 40 1.26 12.66 -20.89
CA SER A 40 2.00 11.51 -21.42
C SER A 40 1.48 10.30 -20.64
N GLU A 41 0.96 9.32 -21.37
CA GLU A 41 0.48 8.09 -20.75
C GLU A 41 1.59 7.52 -19.86
N CYS A 42 1.21 7.03 -18.68
CA CYS A 42 2.17 6.43 -17.75
C CYS A 42 2.57 5.03 -18.26
N LEU A 43 3.54 4.99 -19.16
CA LEU A 43 3.97 3.77 -19.84
C LEU A 43 5.29 3.25 -19.27
N ALA A 44 5.49 1.96 -19.38
CA ALA A 44 6.76 1.31 -19.10
C ALA A 44 7.72 1.50 -20.31
N PRO A 45 8.92 2.06 -20.10
CA PRO A 45 9.92 2.18 -21.17
C PRO A 45 10.34 0.83 -21.74
N ALA A 46 10.47 0.75 -23.08
CA ALA A 46 10.78 -0.50 -23.78
C ALA A 46 12.13 -1.14 -23.35
N ASN A 47 13.10 -0.33 -22.95
CA ASN A 47 14.40 -0.81 -22.48
C ASN A 47 14.35 -1.64 -21.19
N TRP A 48 13.24 -1.60 -20.45
CA TRP A 48 13.06 -2.48 -19.28
C TRP A 48 12.91 -3.95 -19.66
N PHE A 49 12.52 -4.24 -20.90
CA PHE A 49 12.22 -5.58 -21.40
C PHE A 49 13.30 -6.11 -22.35
N THR A 50 14.47 -5.48 -22.39
CA THR A 50 15.59 -5.94 -23.20
C THR A 50 16.01 -7.34 -22.78
N ILE A 51 16.11 -8.25 -23.75
CA ILE A 51 16.54 -9.63 -23.55
C ILE A 51 17.97 -9.80 -24.04
N VAL A 52 18.84 -10.30 -23.19
CA VAL A 52 20.21 -10.67 -23.51
C VAL A 52 20.44 -12.10 -23.03
N ASN A 53 20.92 -12.98 -23.90
CA ASN A 53 21.12 -14.40 -23.59
C ASN A 53 19.88 -15.07 -22.97
N ASN A 54 18.72 -14.84 -23.55
CA ASN A 54 17.41 -15.33 -23.07
C ASN A 54 17.01 -14.86 -21.66
N THR A 55 17.67 -13.85 -21.13
CA THR A 55 17.36 -13.29 -19.81
C THR A 55 17.04 -11.81 -19.94
N ARG A 56 15.99 -11.37 -19.28
CA ARG A 56 15.61 -9.96 -19.19
C ARG A 56 16.69 -9.19 -18.40
N GLN A 57 17.04 -8.01 -18.92
CA GLN A 57 18.05 -7.12 -18.34
C GLN A 57 17.44 -5.74 -18.08
N THR A 58 16.49 -5.66 -17.18
CA THR A 58 15.96 -4.37 -16.73
C THR A 58 17.06 -3.60 -15.99
N PRO A 59 17.38 -2.36 -16.40
CA PRO A 59 18.36 -1.56 -15.66
C PRO A 59 17.82 -1.15 -14.29
N PRO A 60 18.69 -0.94 -13.29
CA PRO A 60 18.28 -0.36 -12.01
C PRO A 60 17.70 1.05 -12.25
N PRO A 61 16.66 1.47 -11.51
CA PRO A 61 16.17 2.83 -11.60
C PRO A 61 17.23 3.83 -11.09
N ASN A 62 17.24 5.01 -11.67
CA ASN A 62 18.03 6.11 -11.15
C ASN A 62 17.29 6.73 -9.94
N GLU A 63 17.93 6.75 -8.78
CA GLU A 63 17.34 7.16 -7.50
C GLU A 63 18.03 8.39 -6.89
N GLY A 64 19.20 8.76 -7.41
CA GLY A 64 20.06 9.78 -6.86
C GLY A 64 19.81 11.20 -7.38
N PRO A 65 20.78 12.10 -7.17
CA PRO A 65 20.63 13.54 -7.47
C PRO A 65 20.51 13.89 -8.95
N THR A 66 20.65 12.93 -9.85
CA THR A 66 20.39 13.08 -11.30
C THR A 66 19.08 12.45 -11.74
N SER A 67 18.30 11.92 -10.80
CA SER A 67 17.00 11.30 -11.08
C SER A 67 15.90 12.36 -11.22
N VAL A 68 14.72 11.90 -11.68
CA VAL A 68 13.50 12.74 -11.70
C VAL A 68 13.11 13.21 -10.29
N PHE A 69 13.46 12.44 -9.26
CA PHE A 69 13.17 12.74 -7.86
C PHE A 69 14.01 13.90 -7.29
N ALA A 70 15.08 14.33 -7.97
CA ALA A 70 15.89 15.45 -7.53
C ALA A 70 15.13 16.78 -7.55
N ASN A 71 13.99 16.86 -8.25
CA ASN A 71 13.15 18.04 -8.32
C ASN A 71 11.70 17.75 -7.93
N ASN A 72 11.38 17.87 -6.65
CA ASN A 72 10.03 17.69 -6.12
C ASN A 72 8.94 18.59 -6.73
N ALA A 73 9.33 19.68 -7.42
CA ALA A 73 8.36 20.56 -8.05
C ALA A 73 7.84 20.00 -9.39
N THR A 74 8.60 19.12 -10.02
CA THR A 74 8.29 18.59 -11.36
C THR A 74 8.01 17.08 -11.37
N VAL A 75 8.43 16.35 -10.34
CA VAL A 75 8.15 14.92 -10.22
C VAL A 75 6.64 14.67 -10.20
N THR A 76 6.20 13.66 -10.92
CA THR A 76 4.79 13.29 -11.07
C THR A 76 4.47 11.98 -10.36
N ASN A 77 3.20 11.68 -10.17
CA ASN A 77 2.82 10.38 -9.62
C ASN A 77 3.21 9.21 -10.56
N CYS A 78 3.28 9.45 -11.85
CA CYS A 78 3.75 8.45 -12.81
C CYS A 78 5.21 8.06 -12.57
N ASP A 79 6.08 9.00 -12.21
CA ASP A 79 7.50 8.72 -11.94
C ASP A 79 7.66 7.73 -10.78
N PHE A 80 6.81 7.85 -9.73
CA PHE A 80 6.79 6.89 -8.61
C PHE A 80 6.28 5.52 -9.05
N HIS A 81 5.28 5.47 -9.91
CA HIS A 81 4.78 4.20 -10.44
C HIS A 81 5.78 3.54 -11.40
N GLN A 82 6.48 4.33 -12.20
CA GLN A 82 7.57 3.86 -13.05
C GLN A 82 8.73 3.33 -12.22
N TRP A 83 9.17 4.08 -11.19
CA TRP A 83 10.20 3.60 -10.26
C TRP A 83 9.80 2.26 -9.64
N SER A 84 8.58 2.15 -9.15
CA SER A 84 8.07 0.92 -8.51
C SER A 84 8.18 -0.28 -9.43
N TRP A 85 7.66 -0.17 -10.65
CA TRP A 85 7.75 -1.25 -11.63
C TRP A 85 9.19 -1.54 -12.07
N GLN A 86 9.99 -0.51 -12.36
CA GLN A 86 11.37 -0.70 -12.77
C GLN A 86 12.18 -1.40 -11.68
N LYS A 87 11.98 -1.01 -10.41
CA LYS A 87 12.63 -1.66 -9.27
C LYS A 87 12.21 -3.12 -9.13
N PHE A 88 10.91 -3.43 -9.22
CA PHE A 88 10.43 -4.81 -9.21
C PHE A 88 11.03 -5.63 -10.36
N LEU A 89 11.02 -5.11 -11.56
CA LEU A 89 11.59 -5.78 -12.72
C LEU A 89 13.11 -5.99 -12.56
N TRP A 90 13.83 -5.00 -12.09
CA TRP A 90 15.27 -5.15 -11.81
C TRP A 90 15.54 -6.22 -10.76
N LEU A 91 14.80 -6.24 -9.66
CA LEU A 91 14.91 -7.23 -8.59
C LEU A 91 14.59 -8.65 -9.05
N THR A 92 13.74 -8.78 -10.04
CA THR A 92 13.32 -10.05 -10.63
C THR A 92 14.08 -10.41 -11.91
N ASN A 93 15.11 -9.63 -12.29
CA ASN A 93 16.08 -10.11 -13.28
C ASN A 93 16.74 -11.39 -12.79
N GLU A 94 16.89 -12.36 -13.67
CA GLU A 94 17.48 -13.64 -13.31
C GLU A 94 18.98 -13.68 -13.63
N VAL A 95 19.74 -14.15 -12.68
CA VAL A 95 21.13 -14.51 -12.85
C VAL A 95 21.24 -16.02 -12.63
N ASN A 96 21.59 -16.77 -13.67
CA ASN A 96 21.60 -18.23 -13.63
C ASN A 96 20.25 -18.85 -13.22
N GLY A 97 19.13 -18.26 -13.66
CA GLY A 97 17.78 -18.73 -13.34
C GLY A 97 17.30 -18.37 -11.92
N ILE A 98 18.04 -17.54 -11.17
CA ILE A 98 17.67 -17.12 -9.83
C ILE A 98 17.46 -15.58 -9.84
N PRO A 99 16.33 -15.07 -9.33
CA PRO A 99 16.08 -13.64 -9.26
C PRO A 99 17.15 -12.89 -8.44
N PHE A 100 17.48 -11.69 -8.89
CA PHE A 100 18.51 -10.84 -8.30
C PHE A 100 18.32 -10.64 -6.80
N PHE A 101 17.08 -10.45 -6.33
CA PHE A 101 16.83 -10.23 -4.91
C PHE A 101 17.22 -11.42 -4.03
N LEU A 102 17.14 -12.65 -4.54
CA LEU A 102 17.52 -13.85 -3.81
C LEU A 102 19.06 -14.07 -3.74
N THR A 103 19.80 -13.52 -4.66
CA THR A 103 21.25 -13.68 -4.76
C THR A 103 22.03 -12.52 -4.19
N ASN A 104 21.46 -11.30 -4.22
CA ASN A 104 22.19 -10.07 -3.95
C ASN A 104 21.71 -9.29 -2.72
N MET A 105 20.60 -9.70 -2.12
CA MET A 105 20.11 -9.06 -0.90
C MET A 105 20.32 -9.94 0.32
N ILE A 106 20.43 -9.31 1.46
CA ILE A 106 20.65 -9.97 2.75
C ILE A 106 19.28 -10.34 3.33
N GLN A 107 19.02 -11.63 3.51
CA GLN A 107 17.86 -12.05 4.26
C GLN A 107 18.06 -11.81 5.75
N VAL A 108 17.07 -11.18 6.39
CA VAL A 108 17.08 -10.88 7.83
C VAL A 108 15.78 -11.35 8.49
N ASN A 109 15.81 -11.53 9.80
CA ASN A 109 14.60 -11.68 10.60
C ASN A 109 14.10 -10.32 11.13
N ALA A 110 12.95 -10.30 11.79
CA ALA A 110 12.37 -9.08 12.38
C ALA A 110 13.26 -8.40 13.44
N ALA A 111 14.27 -9.08 13.96
CA ALA A 111 15.26 -8.54 14.88
C ALA A 111 16.52 -7.99 14.18
N GLY A 112 16.51 -7.88 12.85
CA GLY A 112 17.65 -7.42 12.05
C GLY A 112 18.83 -8.40 12.00
N GLN A 113 18.64 -9.63 12.43
CA GLN A 113 19.69 -10.63 12.41
C GLN A 113 19.74 -11.30 11.04
N LYS A 114 20.96 -11.38 10.47
CA LYS A 114 21.18 -12.05 9.19
C LYS A 114 20.84 -13.53 9.28
N LEU A 115 20.12 -14.00 8.27
CA LEU A 115 19.79 -15.42 8.09
C LEU A 115 20.69 -16.03 7.01
N ASP A 116 20.89 -17.34 7.10
CA ASP A 116 21.65 -18.08 6.09
C ASP A 116 20.68 -18.75 5.09
N PRO A 117 20.59 -18.25 3.85
CA PRO A 117 19.73 -18.81 2.81
C PRO A 117 20.38 -19.96 2.02
N SER A 118 21.54 -20.50 2.45
CA SER A 118 22.27 -21.54 1.71
C SER A 118 21.46 -22.79 1.35
N ASN A 119 20.42 -23.08 2.15
CA ASN A 119 19.48 -24.18 1.95
C ASN A 119 18.11 -23.73 1.38
N GLY A 120 17.97 -22.48 1.00
CA GLY A 120 16.73 -21.85 0.56
C GLY A 120 16.28 -20.70 1.47
N ILE A 121 15.25 -20.00 1.08
CA ILE A 121 14.70 -18.85 1.83
C ILE A 121 14.25 -19.34 3.21
N VAL A 122 14.75 -18.75 4.28
CA VAL A 122 14.36 -19.11 5.66
C VAL A 122 12.98 -18.50 5.97
N LEU A 123 12.00 -19.35 6.19
CA LEU A 123 10.60 -18.98 6.42
C LEU A 123 10.16 -19.38 7.83
N THR A 124 10.21 -18.42 8.72
CA THR A 124 9.89 -18.61 10.14
C THR A 124 8.85 -17.62 10.64
N ASP A 125 8.53 -16.61 9.82
CA ASP A 125 7.58 -15.56 10.18
C ASP A 125 6.21 -15.82 9.57
N THR A 126 5.18 -15.70 10.39
CA THR A 126 3.77 -16.00 10.06
C THR A 126 2.88 -14.93 10.69
N ALA A 127 1.59 -15.03 10.48
CA ALA A 127 0.57 -14.29 11.25
C ALA A 127 0.26 -12.86 10.79
N GLN A 128 0.50 -12.55 9.51
CA GLN A 128 0.11 -11.25 8.96
C GLN A 128 -1.13 -11.34 8.05
N ALA A 129 -1.21 -12.31 7.14
CA ALA A 129 -2.47 -12.61 6.46
C ALA A 129 -3.30 -13.54 7.36
N SER A 130 -3.83 -13.03 8.44
CA SER A 130 -4.34 -13.78 9.58
C SER A 130 -3.65 -15.14 9.77
N SER A 131 -3.10 -15.39 10.90
CA SER A 131 -2.33 -16.61 11.19
C SER A 131 -3.12 -17.90 11.09
N THR A 132 -4.35 -17.85 10.63
CA THR A 132 -5.18 -19.01 10.50
C THR A 132 -5.25 -19.44 9.05
N THR A 133 -4.91 -20.63 8.92
CA THR A 133 -5.16 -21.57 7.86
C THR A 133 -6.57 -21.47 7.24
N ASP A 134 -7.49 -20.75 7.84
CA ASP A 134 -8.90 -20.72 7.43
C ASP A 134 -9.17 -19.75 6.26
N ILE A 135 -8.40 -18.68 6.10
CA ILE A 135 -8.55 -17.78 4.96
C ILE A 135 -8.21 -18.47 3.65
N LEU A 136 -7.21 -19.34 3.66
CA LEU A 136 -6.77 -20.09 2.48
C LEU A 136 -7.57 -21.36 2.24
N LYS A 137 -8.54 -21.66 3.11
CA LYS A 137 -9.39 -22.84 3.00
C LYS A 137 -10.52 -22.58 2.00
N THR A 138 -10.19 -22.57 0.75
CA THR A 138 -11.12 -22.48 -0.36
C THR A 138 -11.03 -23.75 -1.20
N PRO A 139 -11.97 -24.02 -2.11
CA PRO A 139 -11.81 -25.08 -3.09
C PRO A 139 -10.57 -24.94 -3.97
N ALA A 140 -10.07 -23.71 -4.19
CA ALA A 140 -8.81 -23.47 -4.87
C ALA A 140 -7.58 -23.88 -4.04
N VAL A 141 -7.72 -23.84 -2.71
CA VAL A 141 -6.69 -24.24 -1.73
C VAL A 141 -7.35 -25.21 -0.72
N PRO A 142 -7.49 -26.48 -1.06
CA PRO A 142 -8.30 -27.44 -0.29
C PRO A 142 -7.71 -27.82 1.07
N LYS A 143 -6.43 -27.54 1.29
CA LYS A 143 -5.75 -27.79 2.56
C LYS A 143 -5.54 -26.44 3.24
N SER A 144 -5.70 -26.41 4.55
CA SER A 144 -5.33 -25.24 5.31
C SER A 144 -3.83 -24.96 5.13
N ALA A 145 -3.50 -23.69 4.83
CA ALA A 145 -2.16 -23.27 4.52
C ALA A 145 -1.75 -22.10 5.39
N THR A 146 -0.47 -21.99 5.63
CA THR A 146 0.14 -20.85 6.32
C THR A 146 0.86 -20.00 5.32
N VAL A 147 0.62 -18.68 5.35
CA VAL A 147 1.44 -17.71 4.64
C VAL A 147 2.66 -17.39 5.50
N TYR A 148 3.83 -17.52 4.90
CA TYR A 148 5.11 -17.22 5.51
C TYR A 148 5.68 -15.93 4.93
N TYR A 149 6.52 -15.26 5.70
CA TYR A 149 7.14 -14.00 5.30
C TYR A 149 8.64 -14.07 5.38
N SER A 150 9.30 -13.38 4.47
CA SER A 150 10.73 -13.12 4.55
C SER A 150 11.01 -11.65 4.26
N ILE A 151 12.08 -11.13 4.86
CA ILE A 151 12.54 -9.76 4.71
C ILE A 151 13.94 -9.80 4.14
N PHE A 152 14.17 -8.94 3.14
CA PHE A 152 15.48 -8.75 2.53
C PHE A 152 15.88 -7.29 2.60
N MET A 153 17.13 -7.05 2.84
CA MET A 153 17.75 -5.73 2.84
C MET A 153 18.90 -5.67 1.85
N ASP A 154 19.08 -4.57 1.19
CA ASP A 154 20.34 -4.32 0.50
C ASP A 154 21.47 -4.02 1.49
N ASN A 155 22.71 -4.02 0.99
CA ASN A 155 23.88 -3.75 1.83
C ASN A 155 23.87 -2.34 2.44
N LEU A 156 23.30 -1.36 1.73
CA LEU A 156 23.29 0.03 2.16
C LEU A 156 22.35 0.22 3.36
N LEU A 157 21.12 -0.31 3.28
CA LEU A 157 20.16 -0.26 4.38
C LEU A 157 20.68 -1.07 5.58
N TYR A 158 21.19 -2.28 5.34
CA TYR A 158 21.73 -3.14 6.40
C TYR A 158 22.90 -2.50 7.13
N SER A 159 23.88 -1.92 6.42
CA SER A 159 25.02 -1.23 7.03
C SER A 159 24.60 0.03 7.81
N THR A 160 23.61 0.75 7.31
CA THR A 160 23.01 1.90 7.99
C THR A 160 22.35 1.48 9.30
N MET A 161 21.60 0.38 9.27
CA MET A 161 20.99 -0.22 10.47
C MET A 161 22.05 -0.58 11.51
N LEU A 162 23.12 -1.26 11.10
CA LEU A 162 24.23 -1.63 12.01
C LEU A 162 24.94 -0.40 12.60
N LYS A 163 25.09 0.67 11.82
CA LYS A 163 25.73 1.91 12.26
C LYS A 163 24.89 2.64 13.32
N TYR A 164 23.62 2.84 13.04
CA TYR A 164 22.77 3.69 13.88
C TYR A 164 22.03 2.95 15.00
N GLY A 165 21.85 1.64 14.93
CA GLY A 165 21.18 0.86 15.97
C GLY A 165 21.82 0.97 17.35
N PRO A 166 23.15 0.79 17.52
CA PRO A 166 23.84 1.00 18.81
C PRO A 166 23.74 2.44 19.32
N ILE A 167 23.74 3.43 18.41
CA ILE A 167 23.57 4.85 18.76
C ILE A 167 22.15 5.08 19.30
N ALA A 168 21.15 4.58 18.56
CA ALA A 168 19.74 4.70 18.95
C ALA A 168 19.41 4.00 20.27
N LYS A 169 20.03 2.83 20.52
CA LYS A 169 19.90 2.12 21.79
C LYS A 169 20.37 2.96 22.98
N ASN A 170 21.51 3.64 22.83
CA ASN A 170 22.14 4.38 23.91
C ASN A 170 21.57 5.79 24.07
N ASP A 171 21.29 6.47 22.98
CA ASP A 171 20.77 7.84 22.94
C ASP A 171 19.97 8.07 21.65
N PRO A 172 18.64 7.82 21.67
CA PRO A 172 17.78 7.98 20.50
C PRO A 172 17.74 9.41 19.94
N SER A 173 18.10 10.42 20.75
CA SER A 173 18.08 11.82 20.29
C SER A 173 19.12 12.08 19.18
N LYS A 174 20.19 11.28 19.15
CA LYS A 174 21.28 11.40 18.17
C LYS A 174 20.92 10.91 16.77
N ILE A 175 19.82 10.22 16.62
CA ILE A 175 19.35 9.73 15.32
C ILE A 175 18.12 10.49 14.80
N LYS A 176 17.67 11.51 15.52
CA LYS A 176 16.42 12.23 15.21
C LYS A 176 16.37 12.78 13.78
N GLU A 177 17.49 13.22 13.24
CA GLU A 177 17.59 13.79 11.89
C GLU A 177 18.24 12.82 10.89
N MET A 178 18.53 11.59 11.33
CA MET A 178 19.14 10.58 10.47
C MET A 178 18.10 9.92 9.59
N THR A 179 18.47 9.71 8.32
CA THR A 179 17.68 9.03 7.32
C THR A 179 18.45 7.84 6.76
N PHE A 180 17.76 6.89 6.17
CA PHE A 180 18.44 5.93 5.31
C PHE A 180 18.94 6.63 4.05
N PRO A 181 20.14 6.29 3.55
CA PRO A 181 20.69 6.87 2.33
C PRO A 181 19.81 6.57 1.09
N VAL A 182 19.87 7.46 0.11
CA VAL A 182 19.27 7.22 -1.20
C VAL A 182 19.78 5.92 -1.82
N GLY A 183 18.88 5.11 -2.36
CA GLY A 183 19.19 3.78 -2.87
C GLY A 183 19.00 2.65 -1.85
N SER A 184 18.82 2.97 -0.55
CA SER A 184 18.48 1.95 0.45
C SER A 184 17.20 1.22 0.09
N LEU A 185 17.19 -0.11 0.25
CA LEU A 185 16.10 -0.96 -0.20
C LEU A 185 15.77 -2.05 0.84
N GLU A 186 14.49 -2.15 1.17
CA GLU A 186 13.91 -3.24 1.96
C GLU A 186 12.82 -3.94 1.16
N LEU A 187 12.81 -5.26 1.19
CA LEU A 187 11.74 -6.08 0.62
C LEU A 187 11.09 -6.90 1.72
N LYS A 188 9.77 -7.03 1.60
CA LYS A 188 9.01 -8.01 2.36
C LYS A 188 8.25 -8.88 1.36
N THR A 189 8.40 -10.18 1.48
CA THR A 189 7.79 -11.13 0.55
C THR A 189 6.93 -12.13 1.29
N SER A 190 5.83 -12.54 0.69
CA SER A 190 4.90 -13.54 1.21
C SER A 190 4.95 -14.82 0.39
N TRP A 191 4.95 -15.94 1.08
CA TRP A 191 5.18 -17.28 0.52
C TRP A 191 4.19 -18.29 1.05
N ILE A 192 3.92 -19.31 0.24
CA ILE A 192 3.12 -20.46 0.62
C ILE A 192 3.81 -21.74 0.15
N ASP A 193 3.56 -22.86 0.82
CA ASP A 193 3.95 -24.16 0.28
C ASP A 193 3.31 -24.35 -1.10
N ALA A 194 4.12 -24.49 -2.14
CA ALA A 194 3.65 -24.60 -3.51
C ALA A 194 2.75 -25.82 -3.76
N SER A 195 2.89 -26.89 -2.96
CA SER A 195 2.07 -28.09 -3.09
C SER A 195 0.60 -27.89 -2.72
N ILE A 196 0.27 -26.75 -2.08
CA ILE A 196 -1.09 -26.41 -1.67
C ILE A 196 -1.86 -25.73 -2.81
N LEU A 197 -1.15 -25.05 -3.71
CA LEU A 197 -1.77 -24.37 -4.84
C LEU A 197 -2.25 -25.36 -5.90
N LYS A 198 -3.41 -25.08 -6.48
CA LYS A 198 -3.98 -25.90 -7.55
C LYS A 198 -3.09 -25.89 -8.81
N ASP A 199 -2.53 -24.73 -9.13
CA ASP A 199 -1.60 -24.54 -10.23
C ASP A 199 -0.39 -23.72 -9.79
N PRO A 200 0.62 -24.36 -9.20
CA PRO A 200 1.83 -23.66 -8.76
C PRO A 200 2.70 -23.19 -9.94
N SER A 201 2.47 -23.68 -11.17
CA SER A 201 3.27 -23.31 -12.35
C SER A 201 3.04 -21.86 -12.78
N SER A 202 1.94 -21.25 -12.36
CA SER A 202 1.66 -19.83 -12.60
C SER A 202 2.40 -18.89 -11.64
N TYR A 203 3.02 -19.42 -10.59
CA TYR A 203 3.75 -18.66 -9.57
C TYR A 203 5.26 -18.81 -9.73
N PHE A 204 6.01 -17.79 -9.28
CA PHE A 204 7.43 -18.00 -9.07
C PHE A 204 7.64 -18.95 -7.89
N VAL A 205 8.27 -20.10 -8.15
CA VAL A 205 8.52 -21.15 -7.16
C VAL A 205 10.02 -21.32 -6.94
N THR A 206 10.42 -21.36 -5.69
CA THR A 206 11.81 -21.57 -5.31
C THR A 206 11.92 -22.49 -4.08
N GLN A 207 13.16 -22.76 -3.66
CA GLN A 207 13.43 -23.53 -2.44
C GLN A 207 13.29 -22.63 -1.21
N GLY A 208 12.44 -23.03 -0.28
CA GLY A 208 12.35 -22.48 1.06
C GLY A 208 12.73 -23.47 2.15
N VAL A 209 12.92 -22.98 3.37
CA VAL A 209 13.11 -23.77 4.57
C VAL A 209 12.05 -23.36 5.59
N ILE A 210 11.05 -24.21 5.77
CA ILE A 210 9.94 -23.99 6.71
C ILE A 210 10.19 -24.88 7.94
N ASN A 211 10.41 -24.24 9.11
CA ASN A 211 10.67 -24.99 10.36
C ASN A 211 11.81 -26.03 10.23
N GLY A 212 12.84 -25.71 9.47
CA GLY A 212 13.99 -26.60 9.23
C GLY A 212 13.80 -27.61 8.10
N VAL A 213 12.62 -27.68 7.49
CA VAL A 213 12.30 -28.62 6.40
C VAL A 213 12.39 -27.88 5.04
N LYS A 214 13.17 -28.47 4.10
CA LYS A 214 13.24 -27.96 2.72
C LYS A 214 11.88 -28.15 2.03
N THR A 215 11.31 -27.07 1.52
CA THR A 215 9.97 -27.05 0.92
C THR A 215 10.00 -26.16 -0.32
N LYS A 216 9.37 -26.59 -1.40
CA LYS A 216 9.11 -25.69 -2.54
C LYS A 216 8.06 -24.67 -2.15
N VAL A 217 8.37 -23.39 -2.30
CA VAL A 217 7.48 -22.29 -1.91
C VAL A 217 7.18 -21.39 -3.09
N ALA A 218 5.95 -20.93 -3.19
CA ALA A 218 5.45 -20.02 -4.21
C ALA A 218 5.37 -18.60 -3.66
N LEU A 219 5.86 -17.63 -4.42
CA LEU A 219 5.74 -16.20 -4.09
C LEU A 219 4.30 -15.75 -4.32
N LEU A 220 3.68 -15.17 -3.31
CA LEU A 220 2.34 -14.61 -3.38
C LEU A 220 2.36 -13.11 -3.61
N GLY A 221 3.22 -12.39 -2.92
CA GLY A 221 3.32 -10.93 -3.01
C GLY A 221 4.65 -10.40 -2.52
N MET A 222 4.90 -9.14 -2.85
CA MET A 222 6.14 -8.43 -2.51
C MET A 222 5.87 -6.95 -2.25
N HIS A 223 6.31 -6.45 -1.10
CA HIS A 223 6.54 -5.03 -0.91
C HIS A 223 7.96 -4.68 -1.35
N VAL A 224 8.06 -3.62 -2.11
CA VAL A 224 9.31 -3.02 -2.56
C VAL A 224 9.39 -1.63 -1.95
N VAL A 225 10.30 -1.43 -1.02
CA VAL A 225 10.36 -0.23 -0.18
C VAL A 225 11.75 0.38 -0.32
N GLY A 226 11.84 1.56 -0.92
CA GLY A 226 13.14 2.14 -1.23
C GLY A 226 13.20 3.66 -1.10
N VAL A 227 14.39 4.17 -0.75
CA VAL A 227 14.68 5.59 -0.61
C VAL A 227 15.13 6.13 -1.96
N VAL A 228 14.43 7.14 -2.45
CA VAL A 228 14.83 7.94 -3.62
C VAL A 228 15.17 9.35 -3.18
N GLU A 229 15.79 10.12 -4.05
CA GLU A 229 16.16 11.51 -3.75
C GLU A 229 14.94 12.31 -3.27
N ASN A 230 15.10 13.11 -2.24
CA ASN A 230 14.05 13.88 -1.59
C ASN A 230 12.92 13.09 -0.88
N HIS A 231 13.02 11.76 -0.81
CA HIS A 231 11.99 10.91 -0.20
C HIS A 231 12.59 9.95 0.85
N PRO A 232 13.04 10.49 2.00
CA PRO A 232 13.63 9.69 3.07
C PRO A 232 12.62 8.83 3.83
N GLU A 233 11.31 9.02 3.57
CA GLU A 233 10.22 8.23 4.13
C GLU A 233 10.03 6.89 3.43
N PHE A 234 10.82 6.59 2.42
CA PHE A 234 10.65 5.52 1.45
C PHE A 234 9.45 5.72 0.49
N VAL A 235 9.61 5.24 -0.72
CA VAL A 235 8.51 4.91 -1.62
C VAL A 235 8.07 3.49 -1.32
N TRP A 236 6.80 3.31 -0.97
CA TRP A 236 6.21 2.03 -0.57
C TRP A 236 5.41 1.46 -1.70
N ALA A 237 5.96 0.51 -2.42
CA ALA A 237 5.30 -0.16 -3.54
C ALA A 237 4.87 -1.58 -3.16
N THR A 238 3.76 -2.04 -3.71
CA THR A 238 3.27 -3.39 -3.46
C THR A 238 2.87 -4.12 -4.75
N PHE A 239 3.26 -5.37 -4.79
CA PHE A 239 3.01 -6.30 -5.90
C PHE A 239 2.40 -7.57 -5.35
N GLU A 240 1.47 -8.16 -6.10
CA GLU A 240 0.89 -9.46 -5.76
C GLU A 240 0.56 -10.25 -7.01
N HIS A 241 0.42 -11.56 -6.86
CA HIS A 241 0.01 -12.43 -7.94
C HIS A 241 -1.45 -12.21 -8.30
N GLU A 242 -1.78 -12.17 -9.59
CA GLU A 242 -3.11 -11.78 -10.07
C GLU A 242 -4.24 -12.77 -9.68
N ASN A 243 -3.87 -14.02 -9.40
CA ASN A 243 -4.83 -15.09 -9.09
C ASN A 243 -5.07 -15.29 -7.57
N LEU A 244 -4.91 -14.27 -6.75
CA LEU A 244 -5.14 -14.37 -5.30
C LEU A 244 -6.57 -14.03 -4.91
N ALA A 245 -7.17 -13.03 -5.55
CA ALA A 245 -8.54 -12.57 -5.34
C ALA A 245 -9.08 -11.86 -6.59
N PRO A 246 -10.40 -11.70 -6.74
CA PRO A 246 -10.99 -10.93 -7.83
C PRO A 246 -10.62 -9.43 -7.72
N ALA A 247 -10.56 -8.77 -8.86
CA ALA A 247 -10.37 -7.32 -8.92
C ALA A 247 -11.69 -6.59 -8.67
N TYR A 248 -11.64 -5.51 -7.91
CA TYR A 248 -12.74 -4.55 -7.83
C TYR A 248 -12.65 -3.54 -8.97
N ASP A 249 -13.73 -3.39 -9.74
CA ASP A 249 -13.75 -2.46 -10.87
C ASP A 249 -14.21 -1.06 -10.44
N TRP A 250 -13.27 -0.25 -10.02
CA TRP A 250 -13.50 1.13 -9.63
C TRP A 250 -14.03 2.03 -10.76
N SER A 251 -13.90 1.61 -12.03
CA SER A 251 -14.47 2.39 -13.15
C SER A 251 -15.99 2.37 -13.18
N LYS A 252 -16.56 1.27 -12.68
CA LYS A 252 -18.02 1.08 -12.58
C LYS A 252 -18.59 1.49 -11.24
N ALA A 253 -17.75 1.57 -10.21
CA ALA A 253 -18.17 1.97 -8.89
C ALA A 253 -18.50 3.47 -8.88
N THR A 254 -19.73 3.79 -8.60
CA THR A 254 -20.09 5.15 -8.19
C THR A 254 -19.74 5.30 -6.70
N PRO A 255 -19.48 6.52 -6.23
CA PRO A 255 -19.33 6.76 -4.81
C PRO A 255 -20.52 6.29 -3.95
N THR A 256 -21.66 6.03 -4.52
CA THR A 256 -22.88 5.53 -3.87
C THR A 256 -23.09 4.03 -4.07
N SER A 257 -22.16 3.30 -4.71
CA SER A 257 -22.33 1.88 -5.02
C SER A 257 -21.83 0.98 -3.88
N ASP A 258 -22.73 0.23 -3.26
CA ASP A 258 -22.42 -0.86 -2.33
C ASP A 258 -22.31 -2.21 -3.05
N ALA A 259 -22.15 -2.18 -4.36
CA ALA A 259 -22.07 -3.40 -5.13
C ALA A 259 -20.96 -4.31 -4.57
N PRO A 260 -21.30 -5.51 -4.12
CA PRO A 260 -20.34 -6.44 -3.58
C PRO A 260 -19.41 -6.93 -4.69
N VAL A 261 -18.16 -7.23 -4.34
CA VAL A 261 -17.29 -8.01 -5.21
C VAL A 261 -17.81 -9.43 -5.21
N THR A 262 -18.12 -9.96 -6.39
CA THR A 262 -18.54 -11.35 -6.56
C THR A 262 -17.64 -12.01 -7.59
N SER A 263 -17.43 -13.32 -7.44
CA SER A 263 -16.68 -14.12 -8.41
C SER A 263 -17.39 -15.45 -8.64
N THR A 264 -17.40 -15.90 -9.88
CA THR A 264 -17.83 -17.25 -10.25
C THR A 264 -16.69 -18.26 -10.16
N VAL A 265 -15.47 -17.78 -9.85
CA VAL A 265 -14.24 -18.56 -9.77
C VAL A 265 -13.71 -18.52 -8.34
N ASP A 266 -13.19 -19.65 -7.87
CA ASP A 266 -12.46 -19.73 -6.61
C ASP A 266 -11.04 -19.17 -6.77
N TYR A 267 -10.63 -18.38 -5.78
CA TYR A 267 -9.26 -17.91 -5.58
C TYR A 267 -8.71 -18.40 -4.25
N PRO A 268 -7.40 -18.40 -4.05
CA PRO A 268 -6.81 -18.75 -2.76
C PRO A 268 -7.35 -17.94 -1.58
N PHE A 269 -7.67 -16.66 -1.80
CA PHE A 269 -8.17 -15.74 -0.77
C PHE A 269 -9.63 -15.31 -0.98
N PHE A 270 -10.38 -15.99 -1.85
CA PHE A 270 -11.78 -15.62 -2.12
C PHE A 270 -12.57 -16.81 -2.67
N ASN A 271 -13.67 -17.19 -2.01
CA ASN A 271 -14.54 -18.27 -2.45
C ASN A 271 -15.48 -17.80 -3.57
N LYS A 272 -15.68 -18.66 -4.57
CA LYS A 272 -16.72 -18.41 -5.59
C LYS A 272 -18.08 -18.21 -4.95
N ASN A 273 -18.91 -17.38 -5.58
CA ASN A 273 -20.27 -17.05 -5.14
C ASN A 273 -20.32 -16.37 -3.76
N SER A 274 -19.19 -16.09 -3.12
CA SER A 274 -19.20 -15.28 -1.92
C SER A 274 -19.28 -13.80 -2.31
N THR A 275 -19.88 -13.06 -1.40
CA THR A 275 -20.00 -11.62 -1.52
C THR A 275 -19.02 -11.00 -0.55
N ALA A 276 -17.97 -10.37 -1.07
CA ALA A 276 -17.08 -9.58 -0.24
C ALA A 276 -17.71 -8.21 -0.02
N THR A 277 -18.27 -8.01 1.14
CA THR A 277 -18.54 -6.67 1.67
C THR A 277 -17.38 -6.29 2.57
N VAL A 278 -17.17 -4.98 2.77
CA VAL A 278 -16.29 -4.53 3.85
C VAL A 278 -16.96 -4.94 5.15
N LYS A 279 -16.66 -6.14 5.62
CA LYS A 279 -17.18 -6.63 6.90
C LYS A 279 -16.27 -6.20 8.02
N ASN A 280 -16.89 -5.82 9.12
CA ASN A 280 -16.19 -5.68 10.39
C ASN A 280 -15.53 -7.00 10.74
N ILE A 281 -14.26 -6.96 10.92
CA ILE A 281 -13.53 -8.05 11.50
C ILE A 281 -13.66 -7.93 12.99
N THR A 282 -14.50 -8.76 13.55
CA THR A 282 -14.50 -9.02 14.99
C THR A 282 -13.44 -10.05 15.27
N SER A 283 -12.33 -9.62 15.82
CA SER A 283 -11.36 -10.57 16.30
C SER A 283 -11.36 -10.58 17.81
N GLY A 284 -11.64 -11.71 18.37
CA GLY A 284 -11.32 -11.97 19.76
C GLY A 284 -9.80 -12.03 19.99
N ASN A 285 -8.99 -12.28 18.97
CA ASN A 285 -7.54 -12.44 19.06
C ASN A 285 -6.77 -11.94 17.83
N GLY A 286 -7.30 -10.99 17.08
CA GLY A 286 -6.68 -10.54 15.82
C GLY A 286 -6.84 -11.54 14.67
N ILE A 287 -7.78 -12.46 14.75
CA ILE A 287 -8.05 -13.48 13.74
C ILE A 287 -9.32 -13.10 13.01
N TYR A 288 -9.22 -13.03 11.71
CA TYR A 288 -10.26 -12.55 10.82
C TYR A 288 -10.79 -13.68 9.99
N THR A 289 -12.11 -13.85 9.96
CA THR A 289 -12.75 -14.98 9.32
C THR A 289 -13.26 -14.74 7.92
N ASP A 290 -13.47 -13.47 7.53
CA ASP A 290 -14.07 -13.10 6.24
C ASP A 290 -13.36 -11.89 5.63
N VAL A 291 -12.05 -12.01 5.31
CA VAL A 291 -11.27 -10.90 4.81
C VAL A 291 -10.89 -11.09 3.37
N PHE A 292 -11.15 -10.06 2.59
CA PHE A 292 -10.76 -10.02 1.19
C PHE A 292 -10.17 -8.67 0.85
N SER A 293 -9.15 -8.65 0.00
CA SER A 293 -8.75 -7.43 -0.64
C SER A 293 -9.81 -7.03 -1.64
N LEU A 294 -10.69 -6.13 -1.24
CA LEU A 294 -11.66 -5.53 -2.13
C LEU A 294 -11.01 -4.59 -3.14
N TYR A 295 -9.78 -4.17 -2.88
CA TYR A 295 -9.16 -3.04 -3.53
C TYR A 295 -7.84 -3.45 -4.16
N LYS A 296 -7.92 -4.13 -5.30
CA LYS A 296 -6.73 -4.62 -6.03
C LYS A 296 -5.72 -3.51 -6.34
N TYR A 297 -6.16 -2.27 -6.50
CA TYR A 297 -5.30 -1.12 -6.77
C TYR A 297 -5.32 -0.09 -5.63
N GLY A 298 -5.63 -0.52 -4.42
CA GLY A 298 -5.94 0.39 -3.33
C GLY A 298 -7.28 1.08 -3.51
N VAL A 299 -7.66 1.93 -2.57
CA VAL A 299 -8.82 2.81 -2.71
C VAL A 299 -8.34 4.10 -3.37
N PRO A 300 -8.81 4.44 -4.58
CA PRO A 300 -8.48 5.72 -5.17
C PRO A 300 -9.07 6.84 -4.32
N VAL A 301 -8.27 7.87 -4.09
CA VAL A 301 -8.68 9.02 -3.27
C VAL A 301 -9.97 9.64 -3.80
N GLU A 302 -10.09 9.77 -5.12
CA GLU A 302 -11.28 10.29 -5.80
C GLU A 302 -12.53 9.43 -5.67
N LYS A 303 -12.40 8.21 -5.15
CA LYS A 303 -13.51 7.29 -4.89
C LYS A 303 -13.86 7.17 -3.40
N ALA A 304 -13.04 7.69 -2.52
CA ALA A 304 -13.35 7.76 -1.10
C ALA A 304 -14.37 8.89 -0.84
N MET A 305 -15.38 8.60 -0.04
CA MET A 305 -16.65 9.32 -0.10
C MET A 305 -16.84 10.43 0.89
N LYS A 306 -16.19 10.43 2.02
CA LYS A 306 -16.43 11.38 3.11
C LYS A 306 -15.13 11.83 3.76
N GLY A 307 -15.19 13.01 4.31
CA GLY A 307 -14.12 13.67 5.03
C GLY A 307 -14.09 15.13 4.63
N SER A 308 -13.28 15.90 5.30
CA SER A 308 -12.94 17.28 4.96
C SER A 308 -12.13 17.38 3.66
N PHE A 309 -12.28 16.41 2.79
CA PHE A 309 -11.48 16.20 1.61
C PHE A 309 -11.80 17.22 0.53
N ASN A 310 -10.85 18.09 0.22
CA ASN A 310 -10.93 18.96 -0.91
C ASN A 310 -10.23 18.34 -2.13
N VAL A 311 -10.98 17.54 -2.89
CA VAL A 311 -10.51 16.88 -4.12
C VAL A 311 -9.78 17.86 -5.05
N GLN A 312 -10.25 19.10 -5.12
CA GLN A 312 -9.66 20.12 -5.99
C GLN A 312 -8.25 20.55 -5.57
N LEU A 313 -8.00 20.67 -4.26
CA LEU A 313 -6.67 20.97 -3.75
C LEU A 313 -5.72 19.80 -3.96
N PHE A 314 -6.22 18.60 -3.75
CA PHE A 314 -5.48 17.37 -3.97
C PHE A 314 -5.04 17.21 -5.44
N MET A 315 -5.92 17.51 -6.37
CA MET A 315 -5.66 17.39 -7.80
C MET A 315 -4.72 18.46 -8.37
N LYS A 316 -4.37 19.49 -7.61
CA LYS A 316 -3.50 20.58 -8.08
C LYS A 316 -2.00 20.27 -8.02
N THR A 317 -1.60 19.18 -7.39
CA THR A 317 -0.19 18.82 -7.31
C THR A 317 0.17 17.78 -8.36
N SER A 318 1.31 17.93 -9.01
CA SER A 318 1.80 16.98 -10.02
C SER A 318 1.99 15.56 -9.49
N GLN A 319 2.21 15.42 -8.18
CA GLN A 319 2.41 14.14 -7.50
C GLN A 319 1.10 13.43 -7.17
N ASN A 320 -0.02 14.08 -7.40
CA ASN A 320 -1.33 13.56 -7.12
C ASN A 320 -2.30 13.95 -8.19
N GLY A 321 -3.28 13.20 -8.38
CA GLY A 321 -4.38 13.62 -9.19
C GLY A 321 -5.41 12.52 -9.26
N SER A 322 -6.54 12.84 -9.83
CA SER A 322 -7.53 11.88 -10.31
C SER A 322 -6.93 10.82 -11.26
N GLU A 323 -5.70 11.03 -11.68
CA GLU A 323 -4.96 10.17 -12.61
C GLU A 323 -4.23 9.01 -11.92
N ASN A 324 -4.09 9.02 -10.60
CA ASN A 324 -3.29 8.01 -9.89
C ASN A 324 -3.73 6.57 -10.24
N LEU A 325 -5.02 6.27 -10.15
CA LEU A 325 -5.55 4.96 -10.52
C LEU A 325 -5.35 4.67 -12.01
N ASN A 326 -5.57 5.68 -12.87
CA ASN A 326 -5.38 5.54 -14.30
C ASN A 326 -3.93 5.26 -14.65
N ASN A 327 -2.99 5.94 -14.02
CA ASN A 327 -1.56 5.72 -14.21
C ASN A 327 -1.15 4.31 -13.77
N ILE A 328 -1.65 3.81 -12.62
CA ILE A 328 -1.40 2.44 -12.17
C ILE A 328 -1.92 1.43 -13.19
N ARG A 329 -3.13 1.63 -13.70
CA ARG A 329 -3.73 0.73 -14.71
C ARG A 329 -2.95 0.76 -16.02
N THR A 330 -2.60 1.95 -16.49
CA THR A 330 -1.90 2.13 -17.76
C THR A 330 -0.50 1.53 -17.71
N ILE A 331 0.25 1.76 -16.64
CA ILE A 331 1.58 1.14 -16.51
C ILE A 331 1.50 -0.37 -16.34
N ASN A 332 0.53 -0.90 -15.58
CA ASN A 332 0.29 -2.33 -15.47
C ASN A 332 0.01 -2.96 -16.84
N GLN A 333 -0.86 -2.33 -17.63
CA GLN A 333 -1.17 -2.79 -18.98
C GLN A 333 0.04 -2.72 -19.92
N SER A 334 0.81 -1.63 -19.83
CA SER A 334 2.04 -1.45 -20.60
C SER A 334 3.09 -2.51 -20.25
N VAL A 335 3.27 -2.83 -18.97
CA VAL A 335 4.16 -3.90 -18.54
C VAL A 335 3.63 -5.26 -19.00
N LYS A 336 2.35 -5.54 -18.78
CA LYS A 336 1.72 -6.82 -19.13
C LYS A 336 1.85 -7.15 -20.61
N SER A 337 1.82 -6.15 -21.48
CA SER A 337 1.94 -6.32 -22.94
C SER A 337 3.37 -6.65 -23.40
N GLN A 338 4.39 -6.36 -22.60
CA GLN A 338 5.80 -6.49 -22.95
C GLN A 338 6.52 -7.57 -22.14
N LEU A 339 6.12 -7.77 -20.89
CA LEU A 339 6.74 -8.70 -19.98
C LEU A 339 6.38 -10.14 -20.35
N GLN A 340 7.36 -11.03 -20.39
CA GLN A 340 7.18 -12.46 -20.65
C GLN A 340 7.53 -13.28 -19.41
N GLY A 341 7.10 -14.53 -19.41
CA GLY A 341 7.40 -15.50 -18.37
C GLY A 341 6.58 -15.29 -17.10
N ILE A 342 7.05 -15.89 -16.02
CA ILE A 342 6.30 -16.03 -14.76
C ILE A 342 5.96 -14.68 -14.11
N TRP A 343 6.83 -13.70 -14.25
CA TRP A 343 6.67 -12.38 -13.65
C TRP A 343 5.51 -11.57 -14.25
N ASN A 344 5.00 -11.96 -15.41
CA ASN A 344 3.81 -11.38 -16.01
C ASN A 344 2.51 -11.72 -15.27
N ASN A 345 2.54 -12.69 -14.35
CA ASN A 345 1.42 -13.04 -13.50
C ASN A 345 1.34 -12.20 -12.21
N TYR A 346 2.27 -11.29 -12.03
CA TYR A 346 2.26 -10.33 -10.92
C TYR A 346 1.84 -8.96 -11.43
N PHE A 347 1.08 -8.25 -10.61
CA PHE A 347 0.66 -6.90 -10.92
C PHE A 347 1.00 -5.97 -9.76
N TYR A 348 1.08 -4.71 -10.08
CA TYR A 348 1.36 -3.63 -9.17
C TYR A 348 0.05 -3.04 -8.63
N ASN A 349 -0.15 -3.07 -7.31
CA ASN A 349 -1.33 -2.51 -6.65
C ASN A 349 -1.27 -0.99 -6.55
N GLY A 350 -0.08 -0.46 -6.43
CA GLY A 350 0.18 0.95 -6.24
C GLY A 350 1.34 1.20 -5.30
N SER A 351 1.65 2.47 -5.12
CA SER A 351 2.64 2.94 -4.15
C SER A 351 2.12 4.16 -3.40
N ILE A 352 2.77 4.43 -2.26
CA ILE A 352 2.47 5.55 -1.39
C ILE A 352 3.79 6.22 -0.98
N TRP A 353 3.77 7.55 -0.89
CA TRP A 353 4.90 8.39 -0.49
C TRP A 353 4.40 9.68 0.17
N ILE A 354 5.31 10.50 0.66
CA ILE A 354 5.00 11.81 1.25
C ILE A 354 5.38 12.91 0.27
N ASN A 355 4.55 13.91 0.13
CA ASN A 355 4.92 15.11 -0.62
C ASN A 355 5.88 15.97 0.21
N THR A 356 7.14 15.95 -0.16
CA THR A 356 8.20 16.74 0.47
C THR A 356 8.52 18.04 -0.27
N ALA A 357 7.67 18.44 -1.22
CA ALA A 357 7.85 19.69 -1.97
C ALA A 357 7.98 20.90 -1.02
N GLY A 358 8.99 21.73 -1.25
CA GLY A 358 9.33 22.85 -0.39
C GLY A 358 10.31 22.53 0.76
N TYR A 359 10.64 21.25 0.96
CA TYR A 359 11.62 20.78 1.93
C TYR A 359 12.84 20.24 1.17
N ASN A 360 13.85 21.11 0.96
CA ASN A 360 14.89 20.88 -0.03
C ASN A 360 16.20 20.29 0.56
N THR A 361 16.22 20.05 1.86
CA THR A 361 17.38 19.44 2.52
C THR A 361 16.96 18.24 3.34
N PRO A 362 17.84 17.23 3.53
CA PRO A 362 17.57 16.07 4.38
C PRO A 362 17.13 16.45 5.79
N GLN A 363 17.69 17.50 6.37
CA GLN A 363 17.33 17.98 7.70
C GLN A 363 15.90 18.56 7.73
N GLN A 364 15.52 19.35 6.71
CA GLN A 364 14.16 19.87 6.59
C GLN A 364 13.16 18.75 6.40
N GLN A 365 13.47 17.75 5.58
CA GLN A 365 12.62 16.59 5.33
C GLN A 365 12.47 15.74 6.60
N ALA A 366 13.57 15.46 7.30
CA ALA A 366 13.53 14.76 8.58
C ALA A 366 12.71 15.52 9.64
N ALA A 367 12.89 16.84 9.73
CA ALA A 367 12.12 17.69 10.66
C ALA A 367 10.62 17.66 10.33
N LEU A 368 10.25 17.73 9.04
CA LEU A 368 8.87 17.60 8.58
C LEU A 368 8.28 16.26 9.01
N LEU A 369 8.93 15.15 8.68
CA LEU A 369 8.45 13.80 8.97
C LEU A 369 8.30 13.59 10.48
N ASN A 370 9.27 14.06 11.27
CA ASN A 370 9.23 13.97 12.72
C ASN A 370 8.13 14.84 13.35
N SER A 371 7.81 15.99 12.75
CA SER A 371 6.71 16.84 13.24
C SER A 371 5.34 16.19 13.05
N LEU A 372 5.20 15.37 12.03
CA LEU A 372 3.98 14.62 11.75
C LEU A 372 3.92 13.30 12.55
N SER A 373 5.08 12.69 12.79
CA SER A 373 5.21 11.45 13.57
C SER A 373 4.16 10.40 13.16
N TYR A 374 3.29 9.94 14.08
CA TYR A 374 2.23 9.00 13.79
C TYR A 374 1.07 9.58 12.95
N ASN A 375 1.00 10.89 12.76
CA ASN A 375 0.00 11.54 11.90
C ASN A 375 0.34 11.49 10.40
N LEU A 376 1.46 10.90 10.02
CA LEU A 376 1.85 10.70 8.62
C LEU A 376 0.80 9.94 7.80
N SER A 377 0.04 9.08 8.45
CA SER A 377 -1.02 8.32 7.79
C SER A 377 -2.26 9.13 7.40
N ASN A 378 -2.32 10.39 7.81
CA ASN A 378 -3.44 11.25 7.48
C ASN A 378 -3.45 11.53 5.96
N SER A 379 -4.45 11.00 5.29
CA SER A 379 -4.61 11.04 3.85
C SER A 379 -5.46 12.21 3.35
N GLU A 380 -5.87 13.12 4.22
CA GLU A 380 -6.61 14.30 3.81
C GLU A 380 -5.85 15.16 2.79
N PRO A 381 -6.55 15.78 1.82
CA PRO A 381 -5.95 16.76 0.94
C PRO A 381 -5.39 17.94 1.70
N GLY A 382 -4.28 18.42 1.21
CA GLY A 382 -3.48 19.38 1.95
C GLY A 382 -2.58 18.74 3.01
N LYS A 383 -2.80 17.48 3.33
CA LYS A 383 -1.84 16.63 4.04
C LYS A 383 -0.83 16.07 3.05
N LEU A 384 0.19 15.41 3.54
CA LEU A 384 1.37 15.14 2.74
C LEU A 384 1.37 13.78 2.06
N THR A 385 0.55 12.84 2.50
CA THR A 385 0.46 11.51 1.90
C THR A 385 -0.04 11.56 0.45
N ARG A 386 0.63 10.85 -0.44
CA ARG A 386 0.40 10.82 -1.89
C ARG A 386 0.37 9.40 -2.41
N GLY A 387 -0.15 9.24 -3.62
CA GLY A 387 -0.26 7.95 -4.30
C GLY A 387 -1.50 7.16 -3.88
N SER A 388 -1.36 5.86 -3.74
CA SER A 388 -2.46 4.96 -3.40
C SER A 388 -2.73 4.96 -1.90
N VAL A 389 -3.84 5.53 -1.47
CA VAL A 389 -4.14 5.78 -0.05
C VAL A 389 -4.35 4.51 0.75
N ALA A 390 -4.68 3.40 0.10
CA ALA A 390 -4.84 2.09 0.71
C ALA A 390 -4.36 1.00 -0.24
N ALA A 391 -3.05 0.98 -0.49
CA ALA A 391 -2.38 -0.02 -1.32
C ALA A 391 -1.98 -1.23 -0.47
N TYR A 392 -2.98 -2.02 -0.05
CA TYR A 392 -2.72 -3.22 0.72
C TYR A 392 -2.38 -4.41 -0.18
N ASN A 393 -1.54 -5.28 0.34
CA ASN A 393 -1.32 -6.60 -0.22
C ASN A 393 -2.23 -7.60 0.49
N ILE A 394 -3.05 -8.32 -0.27
CA ILE A 394 -3.99 -9.29 0.31
C ILE A 394 -3.28 -10.36 1.14
N THR A 395 -2.02 -10.64 0.85
CA THR A 395 -1.25 -11.66 1.55
C THR A 395 -0.52 -11.15 2.78
N MET A 396 -0.52 -9.83 3.02
CA MET A 396 0.25 -9.20 4.11
C MET A 396 -0.61 -8.39 5.06
N GLU A 397 -1.53 -7.56 4.55
CA GLU A 397 -2.34 -6.62 5.35
C GLU A 397 -3.83 -6.95 5.35
N THR A 398 -4.24 -8.16 5.04
CA THR A 398 -5.66 -8.56 5.05
C THR A 398 -6.36 -8.22 6.36
N TYR A 399 -5.67 -8.40 7.48
CA TYR A 399 -6.20 -8.08 8.82
C TYR A 399 -6.42 -6.57 9.04
N VAL A 400 -5.73 -5.72 8.29
CA VAL A 400 -5.88 -4.25 8.40
C VAL A 400 -7.03 -3.76 7.54
N GLN A 401 -7.19 -4.30 6.33
CA GLN A 401 -8.28 -3.93 5.42
C GLN A 401 -9.65 -4.15 6.04
N ALA A 402 -9.73 -5.14 6.86
CA ALA A 402 -10.94 -5.56 7.50
C ALA A 402 -11.24 -4.84 8.82
N GLY A 403 -10.34 -4.04 9.32
CA GLY A 403 -10.52 -3.24 10.53
C GLY A 403 -11.41 -2.01 10.34
N PHE A 404 -12.00 -1.80 9.16
CA PHE A 404 -12.86 -0.67 8.91
C PHE A 404 -14.30 -0.92 9.34
N SER A 405 -14.78 0.02 10.11
CA SER A 405 -16.12 0.02 10.68
C SER A 405 -17.26 0.28 9.70
N PRO A 406 -17.09 0.91 8.52
CA PRO A 406 -18.26 1.07 7.67
C PRO A 406 -18.62 -0.25 7.01
N THR A 407 -19.89 -0.58 7.09
CA THR A 407 -20.48 -1.73 6.42
C THR A 407 -20.57 -1.54 4.91
N SER A 408 -20.18 -0.36 4.43
CA SER A 408 -20.31 0.08 3.05
C SER A 408 -19.13 0.94 2.66
N ILE A 409 -18.63 0.74 1.46
CA ILE A 409 -17.52 1.49 0.90
C ILE A 409 -17.82 2.99 0.77
N HIS A 410 -19.08 3.35 0.56
CA HIS A 410 -19.51 4.75 0.50
C HIS A 410 -19.49 5.48 1.82
N GLN A 411 -19.42 4.75 2.91
CA GLN A 411 -19.31 5.32 4.25
C GLN A 411 -17.85 5.45 4.69
N THR A 412 -16.93 4.90 3.89
CA THR A 412 -15.50 4.97 4.18
C THR A 412 -14.97 6.36 3.84
N SER A 413 -14.54 7.08 4.85
CA SER A 413 -13.80 8.33 4.67
C SER A 413 -12.36 8.03 4.26
N VAL A 414 -11.74 8.95 3.52
CA VAL A 414 -10.30 8.93 3.29
C VAL A 414 -9.52 8.91 4.60
N ASP A 415 -10.02 9.62 5.61
CA ASP A 415 -9.41 9.69 6.93
C ASP A 415 -9.46 8.36 7.69
N ASP A 416 -10.33 7.45 7.23
CA ASP A 416 -10.53 6.14 7.83
C ASP A 416 -9.62 5.07 7.25
N LEU A 417 -9.01 5.37 6.11
CA LEU A 417 -8.15 4.41 5.43
C LEU A 417 -6.78 4.32 6.12
N VAL A 418 -6.51 3.16 6.66
CA VAL A 418 -5.16 2.81 7.13
C VAL A 418 -4.27 2.62 5.91
N ASN A 419 -3.06 3.13 5.95
CA ASN A 419 -2.07 2.98 4.88
C ASN A 419 -0.70 2.62 5.47
N CYS A 420 0.33 2.50 4.64
CA CYS A 420 1.68 2.11 5.08
C CYS A 420 2.17 2.99 6.24
N PHE A 421 1.95 4.30 6.17
CA PHE A 421 2.37 5.25 7.20
C PHE A 421 1.57 5.18 8.51
N SER A 422 0.49 4.41 8.54
CA SER A 422 -0.23 4.13 9.77
C SER A 422 0.58 3.29 10.75
N CYS A 423 1.41 2.41 10.20
CA CYS A 423 2.26 1.50 10.96
C CYS A 423 3.73 1.88 10.81
N HIS A 424 4.15 2.32 9.62
CA HIS A 424 5.50 2.75 9.31
C HIS A 424 5.60 4.27 9.38
N ASN A 425 6.11 4.78 10.48
CA ASN A 425 6.23 6.23 10.72
C ASN A 425 7.49 6.54 11.56
N THR A 426 7.70 7.79 11.88
CA THR A 426 8.89 8.22 12.62
C THR A 426 8.80 8.02 14.13
N TYR A 427 7.67 7.56 14.65
CA TYR A 427 7.43 7.43 16.07
C TYR A 427 7.92 6.09 16.61
N TYR A 428 8.75 6.12 17.62
CA TYR A 428 9.14 4.93 18.38
C TYR A 428 8.46 4.89 19.75
N ASN A 429 8.51 6.03 20.46
CA ASN A 429 7.81 6.24 21.72
C ASN A 429 7.66 7.75 21.98
N THR A 430 7.01 8.15 23.07
CA THR A 430 6.60 9.52 23.38
C THR A 430 7.68 10.59 23.18
N ASN A 431 8.96 10.23 23.29
CA ASN A 431 10.07 11.18 23.21
C ASN A 431 11.05 10.89 22.06
N ASN A 432 10.83 9.81 21.32
CA ASN A 432 11.81 9.32 20.33
C ASN A 432 11.16 9.24 18.97
N VAL A 433 11.58 10.13 18.07
CA VAL A 433 11.18 10.18 16.67
C VAL A 433 12.43 10.19 15.79
N SER A 434 12.38 9.47 14.68
CA SER A 434 13.42 9.46 13.66
C SER A 434 12.88 8.86 12.36
N PRO A 435 13.29 9.35 11.18
CA PRO A 435 12.99 8.70 9.91
C PRO A 435 13.53 7.25 9.80
N LEU A 436 14.52 6.88 10.58
CA LEU A 436 15.01 5.50 10.61
C LEU A 436 13.98 4.50 11.14
N TYR A 437 12.99 4.96 11.92
CA TYR A 437 11.92 4.10 12.43
C TYR A 437 10.87 3.69 11.39
N PHE A 438 10.93 4.23 10.17
CA PHE A 438 10.13 3.70 9.06
C PHE A 438 10.42 2.20 8.81
N SER A 439 11.65 1.75 9.04
CA SER A 439 11.96 0.32 8.99
C SER A 439 11.66 -0.35 10.33
N HIS A 440 10.68 -1.25 10.34
CA HIS A 440 10.40 -2.07 11.53
C HIS A 440 11.55 -3.02 11.88
N VAL A 441 12.36 -3.39 10.89
CA VAL A 441 13.57 -4.19 11.15
C VAL A 441 14.61 -3.39 11.92
N PHE A 442 14.75 -2.09 11.63
CA PHE A 442 15.60 -1.21 12.42
C PHE A 442 15.13 -1.12 13.88
N THR A 443 13.82 -0.95 14.07
CA THR A 443 13.21 -0.94 15.41
C THR A 443 13.44 -2.27 16.13
N GLY A 444 13.19 -3.38 15.45
CA GLY A 444 13.43 -4.72 15.99
C GLY A 444 14.88 -4.99 16.32
N TYR A 445 15.81 -4.45 15.52
CA TYR A 445 17.24 -4.54 15.80
C TYR A 445 17.63 -3.79 17.09
N ILE A 446 17.10 -2.58 17.31
CA ILE A 446 17.31 -1.86 18.56
C ILE A 446 16.75 -2.65 19.75
N GLN A 447 15.54 -3.19 19.63
CA GLN A 447 14.91 -4.02 20.67
C GLN A 447 15.74 -5.28 20.97
N ASN A 448 16.30 -5.92 19.94
CA ASN A 448 17.22 -7.05 20.12
C ASN A 448 18.50 -6.63 20.86
N LEU A 449 19.05 -5.47 20.55
CA LEU A 449 20.21 -4.92 21.28
C LEU A 449 19.86 -4.57 22.73
N GLN A 450 18.58 -4.33 23.05
CA GLN A 450 18.07 -4.12 24.41
C GLN A 450 17.78 -5.43 25.15
N GLY A 451 17.98 -6.58 24.52
CA GLY A 451 17.81 -7.90 25.10
C GLY A 451 16.44 -8.55 24.88
N LEU A 452 15.57 -7.95 24.06
CA LEU A 452 14.30 -8.59 23.70
C LEU A 452 14.56 -9.74 22.71
N ASN A 453 13.93 -10.88 22.94
CA ASN A 453 13.99 -11.98 21.98
C ASN A 453 12.97 -11.79 20.84
N ARG A 454 13.10 -12.58 19.77
CA ARG A 454 12.28 -12.49 18.57
C ARG A 454 10.77 -12.52 18.84
N LYS A 455 10.32 -13.36 19.78
CA LYS A 455 8.89 -13.48 20.15
C LYS A 455 8.40 -12.19 20.80
N GLN A 456 9.20 -11.63 21.70
CA GLN A 456 8.92 -10.35 22.36
C GLN A 456 8.87 -9.20 21.36
N ILE A 457 9.86 -9.11 20.45
CA ILE A 457 9.89 -8.11 19.37
C ILE A 457 8.60 -8.17 18.54
N LYS A 458 8.19 -9.38 18.13
CA LYS A 458 6.94 -9.55 17.37
C LYS A 458 5.70 -9.14 18.16
N GLN A 459 5.67 -9.44 19.46
CA GLN A 459 4.57 -9.04 20.34
C GLN A 459 4.48 -7.52 20.49
N GLU A 460 5.61 -6.83 20.65
CA GLU A 460 5.64 -5.37 20.71
C GLU A 460 5.15 -4.74 19.41
N HIS A 461 5.58 -5.26 18.28
CA HIS A 461 5.12 -4.80 16.96
C HIS A 461 3.58 -4.93 16.80
N VAL A 462 3.02 -6.08 17.18
CA VAL A 462 1.56 -6.28 17.16
C VAL A 462 0.85 -5.31 18.12
N LYS A 463 1.42 -5.07 19.31
CA LYS A 463 0.86 -4.08 20.25
C LYS A 463 0.84 -2.67 19.68
N GLU A 464 1.88 -2.28 18.96
CA GLU A 464 1.93 -0.97 18.29
C GLU A 464 0.83 -0.85 17.25
N ILE A 465 0.68 -1.82 16.36
CA ILE A 465 -0.37 -1.85 15.36
C ILE A 465 -1.76 -1.73 16.01
N VAL A 466 -2.02 -2.54 17.04
CA VAL A 466 -3.30 -2.53 17.77
C VAL A 466 -3.51 -1.19 18.48
N ARG A 467 -2.47 -0.60 19.05
CA ARG A 467 -2.55 0.70 19.71
C ARG A 467 -2.92 1.81 18.73
N GLU A 468 -2.25 1.88 17.59
CA GLU A 468 -2.53 2.85 16.54
C GLU A 468 -3.95 2.71 16.00
N PHE A 469 -4.38 1.48 15.78
CA PHE A 469 -5.74 1.17 15.37
C PHE A 469 -6.77 1.66 16.40
N ASN A 470 -6.54 1.37 17.68
CA ASN A 470 -7.44 1.80 18.76
C ASN A 470 -7.44 3.32 18.98
N LEU A 471 -6.32 4.00 18.78
CA LEU A 471 -6.26 5.46 18.87
C LEU A 471 -7.14 6.11 17.80
N ARG A 472 -7.15 5.58 16.58
CA ARG A 472 -8.00 6.06 15.48
C ARG A 472 -9.47 5.82 15.73
N LEU A 473 -9.84 4.66 16.27
CA LEU A 473 -11.22 4.38 16.67
C LEU A 473 -11.72 5.35 17.74
N LYS A 474 -10.87 5.72 18.72
CA LYS A 474 -11.22 6.66 19.79
C LYS A 474 -11.35 8.11 19.32
N LEU A 475 -10.62 8.52 18.29
CA LEU A 475 -10.73 9.85 17.71
C LEU A 475 -12.05 10.05 16.93
N LYS A 476 -12.70 8.97 16.52
CA LYS A 476 -13.99 8.98 15.82
C LYS A 476 -15.20 9.05 16.74
N THR A 477 -15.04 8.71 18.01
CA THR A 477 -16.13 8.70 19.00
C THR A 477 -16.21 10.00 19.81
N LYS A 478 -15.37 10.96 19.52
CA LYS A 478 -15.43 12.34 20.02
C LYS A 478 -15.80 13.30 18.89
#